data_feef411a441881d5b7521cacbf728b61
#
_entry.id   feef411a441881d5b7521cacbf728b61
#
_cell.length_a   1.000
_cell.length_b   1.000
_cell.length_c   1.000
_cell.angle_alpha   90.00
_cell.angle_beta   90.00
_cell.angle_gamma   90.00
#
_symmetry.space_group_name_H-M   'P 1'
#
loop_
_entity.id
_entity.type
_entity.pdbx_description
1 polymer ?
#
loop_
_entity_poly.entity_id
_entity_poly.type
_entity_poly.pdbx_seq_one_letter_code
_entity_poly.pdbx_strand_id
1 'polypeptide(L)'
;MWGAIAAALGAPAFVYLFFPPKTPKADPWVEAGDVSALAGNRPVEMVFRRNRTDGWKITSEKATAWAVRSADGQVTAFGPQCTHLGCAYHWEDAKSEFMCPCHNSLFGPDGKVLSGPAPRPLDRYETKIQGGKLLLGRLRPQSERAL
;
A
#
# COMPACT_ATOMS: atom_id res chain seq x y z
N MET A 1 10.93 17.16 50.11
CA MET A 1 10.73 17.70 48.74
C MET A 1 11.12 16.70 47.61
N TRP A 2 12.20 15.95 47.74
CA TRP A 2 12.64 14.98 46.73
C TRP A 2 11.62 13.86 46.43
N GLY A 3 10.90 13.35 47.47
CA GLY A 3 9.90 12.30 47.29
C GLY A 3 8.70 12.72 46.44
N ALA A 4 8.23 13.98 46.59
CA ALA A 4 7.13 14.49 45.78
C ALA A 4 7.50 14.65 44.30
N ILE A 5 8.75 15.06 44.01
CA ILE A 5 9.27 15.17 42.65
C ILE A 5 9.42 13.79 42.00
N ALA A 6 9.98 12.84 42.76
CA ALA A 6 10.11 11.45 42.28
C ALA A 6 8.75 10.81 41.99
N ALA A 7 7.74 11.04 42.84
CA ALA A 7 6.38 10.55 42.60
C ALA A 7 5.71 11.23 41.39
N ALA A 8 5.88 12.55 41.24
CA ALA A 8 5.27 13.30 40.15
C ALA A 8 5.83 12.90 38.75
N LEU A 9 7.10 12.54 38.65
CA LEU A 9 7.73 12.09 37.44
C LEU A 9 7.67 10.57 37.25
N GLY A 10 7.83 9.81 38.34
CA GLY A 10 7.89 8.35 38.29
C GLY A 10 6.52 7.70 38.06
N ALA A 11 5.46 8.24 38.63
CA ALA A 11 4.14 7.63 38.47
C ALA A 11 3.61 7.71 37.03
N PRO A 12 3.66 8.84 36.30
CA PRO A 12 3.28 8.88 34.89
C PRO A 12 4.16 7.99 34.02
N ALA A 13 5.48 7.96 34.26
CA ALA A 13 6.41 7.10 33.53
C ALA A 13 6.09 5.62 33.76
N PHE A 14 5.80 5.23 35.00
CA PHE A 14 5.39 3.86 35.32
C PHE A 14 4.08 3.48 34.64
N VAL A 15 3.06 4.35 34.71
CA VAL A 15 1.78 4.11 34.04
C VAL A 15 1.97 3.97 32.54
N TYR A 16 2.77 4.82 31.91
CA TYR A 16 3.02 4.75 30.46
C TYR A 16 3.78 3.49 30.05
N LEU A 17 4.75 3.05 30.85
CA LEU A 17 5.56 1.84 30.59
C LEU A 17 4.72 0.55 30.72
N PHE A 18 3.88 0.47 31.73
CA PHE A 18 3.14 -0.77 32.05
C PHE A 18 1.72 -0.78 31.46
N PHE A 19 1.14 0.39 31.19
CA PHE A 19 -0.20 0.56 30.64
C PHE A 19 -0.17 1.53 29.45
N PRO A 20 0.56 1.19 28.36
CA PRO A 20 0.61 2.09 27.23
C PRO A 20 -0.80 2.30 26.65
N PRO A 21 -1.14 3.53 26.22
CA PRO A 21 -2.43 3.82 25.65
C PRO A 21 -2.65 2.95 24.41
N LYS A 22 -3.78 2.25 24.38
CA LYS A 22 -4.18 1.45 23.21
C LYS A 22 -4.53 2.40 22.08
N THR A 23 -3.66 2.45 21.06
CA THR A 23 -4.01 3.16 19.83
C THR A 23 -5.16 2.42 19.13
N PRO A 24 -6.23 3.11 18.72
CA PRO A 24 -7.29 2.49 17.93
C PRO A 24 -6.67 1.88 16.67
N LYS A 25 -6.91 0.60 16.41
CA LYS A 25 -6.55 0.01 15.12
C LYS A 25 -7.42 0.67 14.08
N ALA A 26 -6.82 1.52 13.25
CA ALA A 26 -7.50 2.05 12.08
C ALA A 26 -7.97 0.88 11.19
N ASP A 27 -9.17 1.01 10.62
CA ASP A 27 -9.63 0.06 9.61
C ASP A 27 -8.59 0.06 8.48
N PRO A 28 -8.01 -1.10 8.13
CA PRO A 28 -7.02 -1.17 7.07
C PRO A 28 -7.62 -0.90 5.68
N TRP A 29 -8.96 -0.96 5.55
CA TRP A 29 -9.65 -0.83 4.29
C TRP A 29 -9.95 0.62 3.93
N VAL A 30 -9.53 1.01 2.73
CA VAL A 30 -9.73 2.36 2.18
C VAL A 30 -10.35 2.24 0.80
N GLU A 31 -11.38 3.02 0.52
CA GLU A 31 -11.99 3.11 -0.81
C GLU A 31 -11.00 3.78 -1.78
N ALA A 32 -10.70 3.09 -2.90
CA ALA A 32 -9.81 3.60 -3.94
C ALA A 32 -10.57 4.12 -5.16
N GLY A 33 -11.78 3.62 -5.40
CA GLY A 33 -12.62 4.07 -6.52
C GLY A 33 -13.59 3.01 -7.01
N ASP A 34 -14.27 3.29 -8.12
CA ASP A 34 -15.24 2.40 -8.73
C ASP A 34 -14.57 1.29 -9.55
N VAL A 35 -15.05 0.05 -9.38
CA VAL A 35 -14.60 -1.09 -10.19
C VAL A 35 -15.01 -0.94 -11.67
N SER A 36 -16.06 -0.17 -11.96
CA SER A 36 -16.51 0.12 -13.33
C SER A 36 -15.48 0.90 -14.15
N ALA A 37 -14.58 1.65 -13.48
CA ALA A 37 -13.48 2.34 -14.15
C ALA A 37 -12.39 1.37 -14.67
N LEU A 38 -12.39 0.12 -14.19
CA LEU A 38 -11.44 -0.92 -14.58
C LEU A 38 -11.99 -1.69 -15.80
N ALA A 39 -11.80 -1.13 -16.98
CA ALA A 39 -12.23 -1.75 -18.23
C ALA A 39 -11.09 -2.60 -18.83
N GLY A 40 -11.32 -3.91 -18.97
CA GLY A 40 -10.39 -4.84 -19.60
C GLY A 40 -9.09 -5.04 -18.82
N ASN A 41 -8.10 -5.63 -19.48
CA ASN A 41 -6.77 -5.95 -18.92
C ASN A 41 -5.83 -4.72 -18.80
N ARG A 42 -6.36 -3.51 -18.91
CA ARG A 42 -5.59 -2.27 -18.84
C ARG A 42 -5.49 -1.79 -17.40
N PRO A 43 -4.28 -1.56 -16.88
CA PRO A 43 -4.08 -0.94 -15.57
C PRO A 43 -4.59 0.49 -15.51
N VAL A 44 -5.23 0.85 -14.41
CA VAL A 44 -5.70 2.21 -14.13
C VAL A 44 -5.04 2.69 -12.85
N GLU A 45 -4.46 3.88 -12.88
CA GLU A 45 -3.93 4.52 -11.68
C GLU A 45 -5.08 5.07 -10.85
N MET A 46 -5.22 4.57 -9.63
CA MET A 46 -6.20 5.02 -8.66
C MET A 46 -5.54 5.87 -7.59
N VAL A 47 -6.14 7.03 -7.33
CA VAL A 47 -5.68 7.98 -6.30
C VAL A 47 -6.65 7.96 -5.15
N PHE A 48 -6.16 7.71 -3.94
CA PHE A 48 -6.97 7.66 -2.73
C PHE A 48 -6.28 8.33 -1.55
N ARG A 49 -7.02 8.52 -0.46
CA ARG A 49 -6.47 9.05 0.79
C ARG A 49 -6.43 7.96 1.84
N ARG A 50 -5.28 7.81 2.48
CA ARG A 50 -5.09 6.88 3.59
C ARG A 50 -4.72 7.65 4.84
N ASN A 51 -5.34 7.28 5.95
CA ASN A 51 -4.96 7.81 7.25
C ASN A 51 -3.77 7.01 7.80
N ARG A 52 -2.68 7.71 8.07
CA ARG A 52 -1.51 7.19 8.78
C ARG A 52 -1.55 7.68 10.21
N THR A 53 -1.41 6.75 11.14
CA THR A 53 -1.35 7.06 12.57
C THR A 53 0.08 6.86 13.05
N ASP A 54 0.74 7.95 13.46
CA ASP A 54 2.05 7.95 14.09
C ASP A 54 1.88 8.38 15.55
N GLY A 55 1.89 7.41 16.46
CA GLY A 55 1.57 7.66 17.87
C GLY A 55 0.15 8.23 18.04
N TRP A 56 0.04 9.49 18.46
CA TRP A 56 -1.24 10.20 18.62
C TRP A 56 -1.63 11.05 17.40
N LYS A 57 -0.75 11.19 16.40
CA LYS A 57 -0.98 12.03 15.22
C LYS A 57 -1.59 11.21 14.10
N ILE A 58 -2.76 11.64 13.63
CA ILE A 58 -3.40 11.09 12.43
C ILE A 58 -3.16 12.06 11.28
N THR A 59 -2.52 11.59 10.23
CA THR A 59 -2.24 12.36 9.02
C THR A 59 -2.92 11.69 7.84
N SER A 60 -3.67 12.46 7.06
CA SER A 60 -4.26 11.98 5.80
C SER A 60 -3.26 12.19 4.68
N GLU A 61 -2.78 11.10 4.10
CA GLU A 61 -1.80 11.09 3.02
C GLU A 61 -2.47 10.69 1.71
N LYS A 62 -2.04 11.34 0.61
CA LYS A 62 -2.40 10.92 -0.74
C LYS A 62 -1.58 9.68 -1.09
N ALA A 63 -2.25 8.65 -1.53
CA ALA A 63 -1.64 7.40 -1.98
C ALA A 63 -2.17 7.04 -3.38
N THR A 64 -1.41 6.23 -4.10
CA THR A 64 -1.79 5.71 -5.41
C THR A 64 -1.67 4.20 -5.45
N ALA A 65 -2.39 3.57 -6.34
CA ALA A 65 -2.30 2.16 -6.66
C ALA A 65 -2.59 1.95 -8.15
N TRP A 66 -1.95 0.97 -8.75
CA TRP A 66 -2.27 0.52 -10.10
C TRP A 66 -3.24 -0.65 -10.01
N ALA A 67 -4.49 -0.45 -10.35
CA ALA A 67 -5.52 -1.48 -10.33
C ALA A 67 -5.72 -2.07 -11.74
N VAL A 68 -5.78 -3.39 -11.80
CA VAL A 68 -5.98 -4.17 -13.03
C VAL A 68 -7.13 -5.13 -12.81
N ARG A 69 -8.03 -5.21 -13.76
CA ARG A 69 -9.06 -6.25 -13.79
C ARG A 69 -8.68 -7.28 -14.84
N SER A 70 -8.41 -8.51 -14.43
CA SER A 70 -8.11 -9.61 -15.33
C SER A 70 -9.36 -10.14 -16.05
N ALA A 71 -9.17 -10.94 -17.09
CA ALA A 71 -10.25 -11.46 -17.91
C ALA A 71 -11.24 -12.37 -17.14
N ASP A 72 -10.78 -13.00 -16.05
CA ASP A 72 -11.62 -13.79 -15.11
C ASP A 72 -12.42 -12.92 -14.13
N GLY A 73 -12.28 -11.59 -14.23
CA GLY A 73 -12.98 -10.62 -13.38
C GLY A 73 -12.30 -10.32 -12.05
N GLN A 74 -11.17 -10.95 -11.73
CA GLN A 74 -10.40 -10.63 -10.53
C GLN A 74 -9.77 -9.25 -10.64
N VAL A 75 -9.76 -8.53 -9.52
CA VAL A 75 -9.09 -7.21 -9.43
C VAL A 75 -7.83 -7.35 -8.58
N THR A 76 -6.71 -7.02 -9.18
CA THR A 76 -5.41 -6.91 -8.50
C THR A 76 -5.02 -5.43 -8.41
N ALA A 77 -4.48 -5.00 -7.28
CA ALA A 77 -3.98 -3.66 -7.10
C ALA A 77 -2.51 -3.69 -6.66
N PHE A 78 -1.65 -3.02 -7.42
CA PHE A 78 -0.22 -2.94 -7.15
C PHE A 78 0.12 -1.67 -6.40
N GLY A 79 1.15 -1.74 -5.55
CA GLY A 79 1.75 -0.57 -4.90
C GLY A 79 2.40 0.36 -5.92
N PRO A 80 2.54 1.66 -5.60
CA PRO A 80 3.03 2.65 -6.56
C PRO A 80 4.54 2.64 -6.77
N GLN A 81 5.27 1.78 -6.07
CA GLN A 81 6.73 1.80 -6.03
C GLN A 81 7.34 0.56 -6.67
N CYS A 82 8.36 0.79 -7.49
CA CYS A 82 9.21 -0.25 -8.05
C CYS A 82 9.98 -0.97 -6.95
N THR A 83 10.00 -2.28 -7.02
CA THR A 83 10.63 -3.16 -6.02
C THR A 83 12.15 -3.15 -6.03
N HIS A 84 12.79 -2.43 -6.99
CA HIS A 84 14.23 -2.21 -6.98
C HIS A 84 14.63 -1.21 -5.88
N LEU A 85 14.33 0.08 -6.06
CA LEU A 85 14.72 1.17 -5.14
C LEU A 85 13.58 2.16 -4.88
N GLY A 86 12.32 1.75 -5.02
CA GLY A 86 11.16 2.55 -4.63
C GLY A 86 10.76 3.68 -5.58
N CYS A 87 11.32 3.77 -6.80
CA CYS A 87 10.91 4.75 -7.79
C CYS A 87 9.45 4.52 -8.22
N ALA A 88 8.74 5.59 -8.56
CA ALA A 88 7.47 5.48 -9.25
C ALA A 88 7.67 4.88 -10.64
N TYR A 89 6.72 4.08 -11.07
CA TYR A 89 6.68 3.48 -12.40
C TYR A 89 5.35 3.84 -13.08
N HIS A 90 5.26 3.64 -14.39
CA HIS A 90 4.08 3.94 -15.17
C HIS A 90 3.74 2.79 -16.11
N TRP A 91 2.52 2.81 -16.63
CA TRP A 91 2.05 1.85 -17.62
C TRP A 91 2.35 2.34 -19.03
N GLU A 92 2.93 1.48 -19.87
CA GLU A 92 3.13 1.70 -21.29
C GLU A 92 2.11 0.90 -22.10
N ASP A 93 1.08 1.57 -22.61
CA ASP A 93 0.02 0.93 -23.39
C ASP A 93 0.53 0.21 -24.63
N ALA A 94 1.48 0.82 -25.34
CA ALA A 94 2.02 0.27 -26.59
C ALA A 94 2.71 -1.07 -26.41
N LYS A 95 3.27 -1.32 -25.23
CA LYS A 95 4.00 -2.56 -24.90
C LYS A 95 3.25 -3.47 -23.93
N SER A 96 2.15 -2.98 -23.37
CA SER A 96 1.38 -3.69 -22.34
C SER A 96 2.25 -4.11 -21.15
N GLU A 97 3.07 -3.21 -20.65
CA GLU A 97 3.98 -3.42 -19.52
C GLU A 97 4.08 -2.21 -18.61
N PHE A 98 4.46 -2.43 -17.36
CA PHE A 98 4.87 -1.35 -16.46
C PHE A 98 6.36 -1.09 -16.63
N MET A 99 6.73 0.19 -16.73
CA MET A 99 8.12 0.63 -16.87
C MET A 99 8.52 1.55 -15.73
N CYS A 100 9.64 1.21 -15.08
CA CYS A 100 10.30 2.05 -14.09
C CYS A 100 11.43 2.85 -14.76
N PRO A 101 11.34 4.19 -14.84
CA PRO A 101 12.30 4.99 -15.61
C PRO A 101 13.67 5.13 -14.93
N CYS A 102 13.79 4.80 -13.63
CA CYS A 102 15.04 4.98 -12.91
C CYS A 102 16.14 4.02 -13.37
N HIS A 103 15.81 2.74 -13.55
CA HIS A 103 16.80 1.72 -13.92
C HIS A 103 16.21 0.69 -14.90
N ASN A 104 15.17 1.07 -15.64
CA ASN A 104 14.55 0.26 -16.69
C ASN A 104 14.07 -1.13 -16.22
N SER A 105 13.57 -1.24 -14.99
CA SER A 105 12.86 -2.46 -14.59
C SER A 105 11.50 -2.50 -15.27
N LEU A 106 11.18 -3.62 -15.91
CA LEU A 106 9.93 -3.87 -16.62
C LEU A 106 9.13 -4.93 -15.87
N PHE A 107 7.81 -4.72 -15.80
CA PHE A 107 6.89 -5.66 -15.15
C PHE A 107 5.69 -5.90 -16.05
N GLY A 108 5.22 -7.14 -16.06
CA GLY A 108 4.01 -7.51 -16.78
C GLY A 108 2.74 -6.95 -16.15
N PRO A 109 1.58 -7.09 -16.83
CA PRO A 109 0.29 -6.69 -16.27
C PRO A 109 -0.09 -7.48 -15.01
N ASP A 110 0.52 -8.64 -14.79
CA ASP A 110 0.41 -9.44 -13.56
C ASP A 110 1.39 -9.02 -12.46
N GLY A 111 2.22 -8.00 -12.70
CA GLY A 111 3.22 -7.47 -11.78
C GLY A 111 4.50 -8.28 -11.68
N LYS A 112 4.68 -9.36 -12.46
CA LYS A 112 5.93 -10.14 -12.50
C LYS A 112 7.04 -9.35 -13.19
N VAL A 113 8.28 -9.55 -12.75
CA VAL A 113 9.45 -8.96 -13.40
C VAL A 113 9.64 -9.56 -14.78
N LEU A 114 9.69 -8.74 -15.81
CA LEU A 114 10.04 -9.12 -17.18
C LEU A 114 11.54 -8.93 -17.44
N SER A 115 12.09 -7.80 -16.97
CA SER A 115 13.52 -7.50 -17.10
C SER A 115 13.94 -6.38 -16.15
N GLY A 116 15.26 -6.17 -16.05
CA GLY A 116 15.87 -5.12 -15.24
C GLY A 116 16.27 -5.56 -13.83
N PRO A 117 16.74 -4.63 -13.00
CA PRO A 117 17.35 -4.95 -11.71
C PRO A 117 16.35 -5.20 -10.56
N ALA A 118 15.03 -5.14 -10.79
CA ALA A 118 14.04 -5.41 -9.74
C ALA A 118 14.17 -6.88 -9.27
N PRO A 119 14.37 -7.12 -7.97
CA PRO A 119 14.64 -8.47 -7.46
C PRO A 119 13.40 -9.33 -7.25
N ARG A 120 12.19 -8.75 -7.37
CA ARG A 120 10.93 -9.43 -7.07
C ARG A 120 9.74 -8.73 -7.74
N PRO A 121 8.57 -9.40 -7.86
CA PRO A 121 7.35 -8.82 -8.40
C PRO A 121 6.90 -7.56 -7.65
N LEU A 122 6.00 -6.79 -8.26
CA LEU A 122 5.37 -5.63 -7.65
C LEU A 122 4.60 -6.02 -6.39
N ASP A 123 4.67 -5.20 -5.35
CA ASP A 123 3.90 -5.37 -4.13
C ASP A 123 2.41 -5.22 -4.42
N ARG A 124 1.56 -6.01 -3.75
CA ARG A 124 0.12 -6.02 -3.96
C ARG A 124 -0.62 -5.54 -2.72
N TYR A 125 -1.64 -4.74 -2.94
CA TYR A 125 -2.64 -4.47 -1.92
C TYR A 125 -3.57 -5.67 -1.74
N GLU A 126 -4.00 -5.91 -0.51
CA GLU A 126 -5.18 -6.71 -0.26
C GLU A 126 -6.38 -5.99 -0.90
N THR A 127 -7.18 -6.69 -1.69
CA THR A 127 -8.31 -6.12 -2.42
C THR A 127 -9.63 -6.71 -1.97
N LYS A 128 -10.67 -5.88 -1.91
CA LYS A 128 -12.04 -6.28 -1.64
C LYS A 128 -12.99 -5.42 -2.48
N ILE A 129 -14.01 -6.03 -3.04
CA ILE A 129 -15.07 -5.31 -3.77
C ILE A 129 -16.31 -5.28 -2.88
N GLN A 130 -16.85 -4.10 -2.64
CA GLN A 130 -18.07 -3.91 -1.88
C GLN A 130 -18.91 -2.79 -2.51
N GLY A 131 -20.17 -3.08 -2.86
CA GLY A 131 -21.05 -2.10 -3.47
C GLY A 131 -20.53 -1.48 -4.78
N GLY A 132 -19.76 -2.24 -5.59
CA GLY A 132 -19.15 -1.73 -6.81
C GLY A 132 -17.89 -0.89 -6.60
N LYS A 133 -17.47 -0.70 -5.35
CA LYS A 133 -16.24 0.02 -4.99
C LYS A 133 -15.09 -0.95 -4.72
N LEU A 134 -13.90 -0.56 -5.16
CA LEU A 134 -12.65 -1.23 -4.80
C LEU A 134 -12.14 -0.68 -3.48
N LEU A 135 -11.98 -1.57 -2.52
CA LEU A 135 -11.34 -1.28 -1.24
C LEU A 135 -9.95 -1.89 -1.22
N LEU A 136 -8.98 -1.10 -0.79
CA LEU A 136 -7.59 -1.51 -0.63
C LEU A 136 -7.25 -1.66 0.85
N GLY A 137 -6.71 -2.81 1.20
CA GLY A 137 -6.23 -3.13 2.53
C GLY A 137 -4.74 -2.83 2.69
N ARG A 138 -4.02 -3.77 3.30
CA ARG A 138 -2.58 -3.65 3.52
C ARG A 138 -1.80 -3.94 2.25
N LEU A 139 -0.70 -3.19 2.04
CA LEU A 139 0.28 -3.53 1.02
C LEU A 139 1.12 -4.72 1.48
N ARG A 140 1.19 -5.76 0.66
CA ARG A 140 1.92 -7.00 0.92
C ARG A 140 3.08 -7.15 -0.05
N PRO A 141 4.30 -7.33 0.45
CA PRO A 141 5.41 -7.72 -0.39
C PRO A 141 5.12 -9.06 -1.08
N GLN A 142 5.43 -9.14 -2.36
CA GLN A 142 5.38 -10.39 -3.10
C GLN A 142 6.77 -11.03 -3.08
N SER A 143 6.87 -12.25 -2.56
CA SER A 143 8.08 -13.04 -2.69
C SER A 143 8.07 -13.81 -4.02
N GLU A 144 9.24 -14.14 -4.54
CA GLU A 144 9.42 -14.92 -5.77
C GLU A 144 8.75 -16.31 -5.76
N ARG A 145 8.25 -16.77 -4.61
CA ARG A 145 7.65 -18.10 -4.39
C ARG A 145 6.15 -18.17 -4.53
N ALA A 146 5.51 -17.26 -5.20
CA ALA A 146 4.10 -17.42 -5.61
C ALA A 146 4.06 -17.88 -7.08
N LEU A 147 4.60 -19.07 -7.30
CA LEU A 147 4.38 -19.87 -8.51
C LEU A 147 3.17 -20.77 -8.31
#